data_dd0b679bf079fc91cafce9c29d7fe3b2
#
_entry.id   dd0b679bf079fc91cafce9c29d7fe3b2
#
_cell.length_a   1.000
_cell.length_b   1.000
_cell.length_c   1.000
_cell.angle_alpha   90.00
_cell.angle_beta   90.00
_cell.angle_gamma   90.00
#
_symmetry.space_group_name_H-M   'P 1'
#
loop_
_entity.id
_entity.type
_entity.pdbx_description
1 polymer ?
#
loop_
_entity_poly.entity_id
_entity_poly.type
_entity_poly.pdbx_seq_one_letter_code
_entity_poly.pdbx_strand_id
1 'polypeptide(L)'
;DTFLHCCIESRGCQFSRKCGSCIMCDYGEGRNLHPDELRKELDERVSQYMNGLHTILIGTYGSIFDEDEISSACFDVILEFLAQYSIPTVIFETHCSTVNSNKLKKIRDKIPRKTKVIIEMGYESCDAYVLKYCLNKFISLEQLKNAIKLIHDYRMSACTNVLLGAPFLCERDQLDTAVKSVNWAFEQGADSVVVFPMNIKPFTLLYKLY
;
A
#
# COMPACT_ATOMS: atom_id res chain seq x y z
N ASP A 1 -11.47 0.33 -19.34
CA ASP A 1 -11.65 0.74 -17.95
C ASP A 1 -10.57 1.76 -17.58
N THR A 2 -10.98 2.91 -17.04
CA THR A 2 -10.06 3.99 -16.62
C THR A 2 -9.52 3.72 -15.22
N PHE A 3 -8.23 3.91 -15.03
CA PHE A 3 -7.51 3.73 -13.76
C PHE A 3 -6.79 5.03 -13.38
N LEU A 4 -6.93 5.46 -12.14
CA LEU A 4 -6.20 6.59 -11.57
C LEU A 4 -5.38 6.14 -10.36
N HIS A 5 -4.08 6.41 -10.39
CA HIS A 5 -3.22 6.31 -9.22
C HIS A 5 -3.08 7.70 -8.59
N CYS A 6 -3.59 7.85 -7.39
CA CYS A 6 -3.52 9.06 -6.59
C CYS A 6 -2.56 8.86 -5.42
N CYS A 7 -1.34 9.36 -5.54
CA CYS A 7 -0.38 9.39 -4.45
C CYS A 7 -0.55 10.69 -3.67
N ILE A 8 -0.94 10.58 -2.40
CA ILE A 8 -1.13 11.70 -1.48
C ILE A 8 0.18 11.96 -0.75
N GLU A 9 0.61 13.21 -0.72
CA GLU A 9 1.76 13.60 0.08
C GLU A 9 1.50 13.30 1.57
N SER A 10 2.50 12.75 2.23
CA SER A 10 2.44 12.40 3.65
C SER A 10 3.75 12.75 4.33
N ARG A 11 3.80 12.62 5.63
CA ARG A 11 5.03 12.80 6.42
C ARG A 11 6.17 11.86 6.00
N GLY A 12 5.90 10.89 5.15
CA GLY A 12 6.83 9.85 4.75
C GLY A 12 6.75 8.61 5.65
N CYS A 13 7.24 7.50 5.11
CA CYS A 13 7.17 6.19 5.74
C CYS A 13 7.75 6.18 7.15
N GLN A 14 6.97 5.76 8.15
CA GLN A 14 7.40 5.68 9.54
C GLN A 14 8.61 4.74 9.71
N PHE A 15 8.62 3.62 8.99
CA PHE A 15 9.74 2.67 9.03
C PHE A 15 11.02 3.31 8.50
N SER A 16 10.93 4.07 7.41
CA SER A 16 12.07 4.81 6.88
C SER A 16 12.63 5.80 7.89
N ARG A 17 11.78 6.57 8.53
CA ARG A 17 12.19 7.59 9.51
C ARG A 17 12.78 7.01 10.79
N LYS A 18 12.32 5.83 11.25
CA LYS A 18 12.70 5.22 12.53
C LYS A 18 13.74 4.11 12.40
N CYS A 19 13.78 3.39 11.30
CA CYS A 19 14.53 2.14 11.14
C CYS A 19 15.48 2.13 9.92
N GLY A 20 15.61 3.23 9.20
CA GLY A 20 16.59 3.39 8.14
C GLY A 20 16.16 2.91 6.76
N SER A 21 14.88 2.75 6.49
CA SER A 21 14.28 2.37 5.19
C SER A 21 14.50 0.92 4.74
N CYS A 22 13.61 0.46 3.86
CA CYS A 22 13.93 -0.63 2.96
C CYS A 22 15.04 -0.17 2.00
N ILE A 23 15.97 -1.05 1.64
CA ILE A 23 17.18 -0.64 0.87
C ILE A 23 16.89 -0.08 -0.51
N MET A 24 15.72 -0.41 -1.09
CA MET A 24 15.27 0.03 -2.41
C MET A 24 14.29 1.22 -2.34
N CYS A 25 13.95 1.72 -1.14
CA CYS A 25 12.85 2.66 -0.96
C CYS A 25 13.37 4.07 -0.62
N ASP A 26 12.79 5.08 -1.27
CA ASP A 26 13.09 6.51 -1.09
C ASP A 26 11.96 7.29 -0.39
N TYR A 27 10.97 6.61 0.17
CA TYR A 27 9.77 7.20 0.78
C TYR A 27 9.97 7.68 2.24
N GLY A 28 11.15 8.20 2.56
CA GLY A 28 11.53 8.59 3.93
C GLY A 28 11.12 9.99 4.35
N GLU A 29 10.94 10.90 3.39
CA GLU A 29 10.73 12.32 3.65
C GLU A 29 9.46 12.84 2.99
N GLY A 30 8.77 13.71 3.71
CA GLY A 30 7.57 14.38 3.26
C GLY A 30 7.03 15.30 4.36
N ARG A 31 5.91 15.94 4.11
CA ARG A 31 5.27 16.87 5.06
C ARG A 31 3.90 16.40 5.50
N ASN A 32 3.51 16.82 6.69
CA ASN A 32 2.13 16.63 7.13
C ASN A 32 1.22 17.57 6.33
N LEU A 33 0.19 17.02 5.73
CA LEU A 33 -0.89 17.81 5.15
C LEU A 33 -1.92 18.20 6.22
N HIS A 34 -2.40 19.44 6.14
CA HIS A 34 -3.60 19.83 6.88
C HIS A 34 -4.84 19.29 6.13
N PRO A 35 -5.92 18.89 6.83
CA PRO A 35 -7.14 18.40 6.19
C PRO A 35 -7.72 19.35 5.11
N ASP A 36 -7.68 20.65 5.32
CA ASP A 36 -8.18 21.64 4.36
C ASP A 36 -7.30 21.72 3.10
N GLU A 37 -5.96 21.60 3.27
CA GLU A 37 -5.02 21.55 2.13
C GLU A 37 -5.27 20.30 1.30
N LEU A 38 -5.41 19.14 1.97
CA LEU A 38 -5.72 17.89 1.30
C LEU A 38 -7.04 17.95 0.55
N ARG A 39 -8.09 18.53 1.19
CA ARG A 39 -9.38 18.69 0.53
C ARG A 39 -9.28 19.52 -0.72
N LYS A 40 -8.57 20.65 -0.65
CA LYS A 40 -8.33 21.52 -1.81
C LYS A 40 -7.57 20.79 -2.91
N GLU A 41 -6.52 20.04 -2.56
CA GLU A 41 -5.74 19.26 -3.53
C GLU A 41 -6.61 18.21 -4.25
N LEU A 42 -7.44 17.48 -3.51
CA LEU A 42 -8.36 16.49 -4.09
C LEU A 42 -9.38 17.16 -5.03
N ASP A 43 -9.98 18.28 -4.61
CA ASP A 43 -10.98 18.99 -5.39
C ASP A 43 -10.37 19.62 -6.67
N GLU A 44 -9.16 20.15 -6.63
CA GLU A 44 -8.53 20.81 -7.77
C GLU A 44 -7.83 19.83 -8.73
N ARG A 45 -7.16 18.80 -8.21
CA ARG A 45 -6.30 17.93 -9.01
C ARG A 45 -6.92 16.59 -9.35
N VAL A 46 -7.74 16.03 -8.47
CA VAL A 46 -8.27 14.67 -8.62
C VAL A 46 -9.68 14.67 -9.19
N SER A 47 -10.53 15.64 -8.80
CA SER A 47 -11.94 15.69 -9.18
C SER A 47 -12.16 15.66 -10.71
N GLN A 48 -11.28 16.28 -11.48
CA GLN A 48 -11.36 16.33 -12.94
C GLN A 48 -11.30 14.96 -13.62
N TYR A 49 -10.72 13.95 -12.95
CA TYR A 49 -10.58 12.60 -13.46
C TYR A 49 -11.68 11.64 -12.98
N MET A 50 -12.55 12.09 -12.07
CA MET A 50 -13.52 11.21 -11.39
C MET A 50 -14.68 10.78 -12.28
N ASN A 51 -15.00 11.56 -13.33
CA ASN A 51 -16.07 11.21 -14.25
C ASN A 51 -15.66 10.02 -15.15
N GLY A 52 -16.45 8.94 -15.08
CA GLY A 52 -16.18 7.72 -15.84
C GLY A 52 -14.99 6.91 -15.34
N LEU A 53 -14.44 7.26 -14.17
CA LEU A 53 -13.38 6.50 -13.54
C LEU A 53 -13.90 5.14 -13.07
N HIS A 54 -13.20 4.07 -13.46
CA HIS A 54 -13.53 2.72 -13.03
C HIS A 54 -12.81 2.33 -11.74
N THR A 55 -11.52 2.65 -11.65
CA THR A 55 -10.70 2.26 -10.51
C THR A 55 -9.83 3.43 -10.04
N ILE A 56 -9.84 3.69 -8.75
CA ILE A 56 -8.87 4.58 -8.11
C ILE A 56 -8.03 3.80 -7.10
N LEU A 57 -6.70 3.96 -7.20
CA LEU A 57 -5.76 3.56 -6.17
C LEU A 57 -5.33 4.82 -5.41
N ILE A 58 -5.52 4.80 -4.09
CA ILE A 58 -5.06 5.86 -3.21
C ILE A 58 -4.00 5.30 -2.29
N GLY A 59 -2.81 5.87 -2.38
CA GLY A 59 -1.66 5.56 -1.56
C GLY A 59 -0.97 6.80 -1.03
N THR A 60 0.04 6.57 -0.23
CA THR A 60 0.97 7.59 0.27
C THR A 60 2.40 7.10 0.08
N TYR A 61 3.38 7.79 0.66
CA TYR A 61 4.76 7.34 0.63
C TYR A 61 5.03 6.06 1.45
N GLY A 62 4.10 5.61 2.30
CA GLY A 62 4.27 4.41 3.10
C GLY A 62 2.96 3.68 3.35
N SER A 63 2.14 4.20 4.28
CA SER A 63 0.90 3.54 4.68
C SER A 63 -0.22 4.55 4.92
N ILE A 64 -1.26 4.50 4.11
CA ILE A 64 -2.42 5.39 4.29
C ILE A 64 -3.19 5.12 5.60
N PHE A 65 -2.98 3.98 6.23
CA PHE A 65 -3.62 3.64 7.52
C PHE A 65 -2.77 4.02 8.73
N ASP A 66 -1.51 4.43 8.53
CA ASP A 66 -0.64 4.87 9.60
C ASP A 66 -0.96 6.32 10.00
N GLU A 67 -1.34 6.53 11.26
CA GLU A 67 -1.70 7.86 11.77
C GLU A 67 -0.47 8.78 11.96
N ASP A 68 0.75 8.21 12.02
CA ASP A 68 2.00 8.98 11.99
C ASP A 68 2.33 9.52 10.58
N GLU A 69 1.71 8.96 9.53
CA GLU A 69 1.90 9.38 8.14
C GLU A 69 0.73 10.23 7.62
N ILE A 70 -0.50 9.78 7.87
CA ILE A 70 -1.74 10.45 7.50
C ILE A 70 -2.62 10.56 8.73
N SER A 71 -2.91 11.78 9.18
CA SER A 71 -3.77 12.00 10.34
C SER A 71 -5.17 11.40 10.13
N SER A 72 -5.82 11.02 11.23
CA SER A 72 -7.20 10.50 11.16
C SER A 72 -8.15 11.48 10.47
N ALA A 73 -7.97 12.80 10.66
CA ALA A 73 -8.75 13.83 10.01
C ALA A 73 -8.51 13.87 8.49
N CYS A 74 -7.26 13.76 8.03
CA CYS A 74 -6.95 13.65 6.59
C CYS A 74 -7.55 12.38 5.98
N PHE A 75 -7.49 11.26 6.70
CA PHE A 75 -8.11 10.02 6.23
C PHE A 75 -9.64 10.16 6.09
N ASP A 76 -10.29 10.85 7.03
CA ASP A 76 -11.72 11.13 6.93
C ASP A 76 -12.05 12.02 5.72
N VAL A 77 -11.23 13.03 5.40
CA VAL A 77 -11.34 13.85 4.16
C VAL A 77 -11.27 13.00 2.91
N ILE A 78 -10.34 12.04 2.84
CA ILE A 78 -10.23 11.11 1.70
C ILE A 78 -11.51 10.30 1.54
N LEU A 79 -12.02 9.73 2.62
CA LEU A 79 -13.25 8.93 2.57
C LEU A 79 -14.47 9.78 2.16
N GLU A 80 -14.58 11.01 2.66
CA GLU A 80 -15.65 11.95 2.30
C GLU A 80 -15.56 12.38 0.83
N PHE A 81 -14.36 12.60 0.32
CA PHE A 81 -14.15 12.86 -1.10
C PHE A 81 -14.61 11.69 -1.96
N LEU A 82 -14.15 10.48 -1.66
CA LEU A 82 -14.51 9.27 -2.42
C LEU A 82 -16.01 8.97 -2.39
N ALA A 83 -16.66 9.23 -1.25
CA ALA A 83 -18.09 8.98 -1.08
C ALA A 83 -18.99 9.81 -2.00
N GLN A 84 -18.48 10.93 -2.55
CA GLN A 84 -19.22 11.80 -3.48
C GLN A 84 -19.33 11.20 -4.88
N TYR A 85 -18.49 10.19 -5.19
CA TYR A 85 -18.40 9.60 -6.51
C TYR A 85 -18.83 8.13 -6.52
N SER A 86 -19.43 7.70 -7.62
CA SER A 86 -19.82 6.29 -7.83
C SER A 86 -18.72 5.51 -8.53
N ILE A 87 -17.59 5.30 -7.82
CA ILE A 87 -16.43 4.59 -8.37
C ILE A 87 -16.64 3.07 -8.17
N PRO A 88 -16.55 2.24 -9.21
CA PRO A 88 -16.72 0.79 -9.08
C PRO A 88 -15.69 0.14 -8.16
N THR A 89 -14.40 0.57 -8.23
CA THR A 89 -13.32 -0.02 -7.44
C THR A 89 -12.44 1.05 -6.78
N VAL A 90 -12.23 0.92 -5.49
CA VAL A 90 -11.30 1.75 -4.69
C VAL A 90 -10.24 0.85 -4.08
N ILE A 91 -8.97 1.18 -4.28
CA ILE A 91 -7.82 0.48 -3.73
C ILE A 91 -7.13 1.40 -2.73
N PHE A 92 -6.88 0.92 -1.52
CA PHE A 92 -6.09 1.62 -0.51
C PHE A 92 -4.76 0.90 -0.32
N GLU A 93 -3.65 1.61 -0.60
CA GLU A 93 -2.31 1.07 -0.39
C GLU A 93 -1.85 1.32 1.05
N THR A 94 -1.41 0.25 1.73
CA THR A 94 -1.05 0.32 3.14
C THR A 94 0.01 -0.72 3.52
N HIS A 95 0.44 -0.70 4.78
CA HIS A 95 1.27 -1.75 5.35
C HIS A 95 0.41 -2.70 6.21
N CYS A 96 0.69 -4.00 6.18
CA CYS A 96 -0.13 -4.99 6.89
C CYS A 96 -0.21 -4.74 8.41
N SER A 97 0.83 -4.16 9.03
CA SER A 97 0.84 -3.85 10.47
C SER A 97 -0.10 -2.72 10.86
N THR A 98 -0.57 -1.91 9.92
CA THR A 98 -1.46 -0.78 10.16
C THR A 98 -2.93 -1.10 9.87
N VAL A 99 -3.20 -2.26 9.28
CA VAL A 99 -4.57 -2.76 9.07
C VAL A 99 -5.22 -3.02 10.42
N ASN A 100 -6.33 -2.35 10.69
CA ASN A 100 -7.06 -2.48 11.94
C ASN A 100 -8.57 -2.28 11.74
N SER A 101 -9.36 -2.80 12.69
CA SER A 101 -10.82 -2.76 12.65
C SER A 101 -11.39 -1.35 12.53
N ASN A 102 -10.79 -0.34 13.16
CA ASN A 102 -11.28 1.03 13.13
C ASN A 102 -11.19 1.62 11.71
N LYS A 103 -10.06 1.45 11.03
CA LYS A 103 -9.87 1.93 9.65
C LYS A 103 -10.82 1.22 8.69
N LEU A 104 -10.89 -0.12 8.76
CA LEU A 104 -11.78 -0.90 7.90
C LEU A 104 -13.28 -0.57 8.15
N LYS A 105 -13.66 -0.36 9.40
CA LYS A 105 -15.02 0.08 9.74
C LYS A 105 -15.32 1.46 9.13
N LYS A 106 -14.43 2.45 9.32
CA LYS A 106 -14.59 3.78 8.71
C LYS A 106 -14.80 3.71 7.21
N ILE A 107 -13.99 2.91 6.50
CA ILE A 107 -14.15 2.70 5.06
C ILE A 107 -15.54 2.13 4.76
N ARG A 108 -15.95 1.08 5.48
CA ARG A 108 -17.22 0.40 5.22
C ARG A 108 -18.43 1.28 5.53
N ASP A 109 -18.30 2.19 6.49
CA ASP A 109 -19.36 3.13 6.86
C ASP A 109 -19.51 4.29 5.86
N LYS A 110 -18.42 4.71 5.19
CA LYS A 110 -18.38 5.86 4.29
C LYS A 110 -18.47 5.49 2.81
N ILE A 111 -17.77 4.44 2.39
CA ILE A 111 -17.73 4.03 0.97
C ILE A 111 -19.00 3.23 0.62
N PRO A 112 -19.68 3.55 -0.50
CA PRO A 112 -20.91 2.85 -0.91
C PRO A 112 -20.71 1.33 -1.02
N ARG A 113 -21.68 0.55 -0.56
CA ARG A 113 -21.60 -0.93 -0.54
C ARG A 113 -21.42 -1.57 -1.91
N LYS A 114 -21.84 -0.90 -2.98
CA LYS A 114 -21.66 -1.35 -4.37
C LYS A 114 -20.22 -1.19 -4.87
N THR A 115 -19.41 -0.37 -4.20
CA THR A 115 -18.00 -0.17 -4.54
C THR A 115 -17.18 -1.35 -4.02
N LYS A 116 -16.42 -1.98 -4.92
CA LYS A 116 -15.41 -2.96 -4.53
C LYS A 116 -14.26 -2.23 -3.84
N VAL A 117 -13.97 -2.59 -2.60
CA VAL A 117 -12.82 -2.08 -1.86
C VAL A 117 -11.74 -3.13 -1.79
N ILE A 118 -10.54 -2.75 -2.17
CA ILE A 118 -9.33 -3.59 -2.12
C ILE A 118 -8.33 -2.92 -1.19
N ILE A 119 -7.77 -3.69 -0.26
CA ILE A 119 -6.66 -3.25 0.58
C ILE A 119 -5.40 -3.89 0.01
N GLU A 120 -4.51 -3.05 -0.52
CA GLU A 120 -3.25 -3.46 -1.13
C GLU A 120 -2.12 -3.30 -0.12
N MET A 121 -1.35 -4.37 0.09
CA MET A 121 -0.32 -4.43 1.13
C MET A 121 1.03 -4.81 0.56
N GLY A 122 2.03 -3.96 0.79
CA GLY A 122 3.43 -4.25 0.47
C GLY A 122 3.96 -5.39 1.35
N TYR A 123 4.20 -6.55 0.74
CA TYR A 123 4.64 -7.78 1.40
C TYR A 123 6.05 -8.20 0.94
N GLU A 124 6.33 -8.09 -0.35
CA GLU A 124 7.56 -8.32 -1.10
C GLU A 124 7.96 -9.79 -1.21
N SER A 125 8.02 -10.56 -0.13
CA SER A 125 8.51 -11.93 -0.13
C SER A 125 7.99 -12.75 1.06
N CYS A 126 7.78 -14.06 0.86
CA CYS A 126 7.53 -15.01 1.95
C CYS A 126 8.83 -15.50 2.63
N ASP A 127 9.98 -15.15 2.10
CA ASP A 127 11.25 -15.54 2.65
C ASP A 127 11.74 -14.52 3.68
N ALA A 128 11.79 -14.93 4.95
CA ALA A 128 12.23 -14.08 6.04
C ALA A 128 13.69 -13.62 5.91
N TYR A 129 14.56 -14.43 5.28
CA TYR A 129 15.94 -14.03 5.00
C TYR A 129 15.98 -12.90 3.97
N VAL A 130 15.21 -13.02 2.89
CA VAL A 130 15.09 -11.99 1.85
C VAL A 130 14.55 -10.69 2.45
N LEU A 131 13.45 -10.78 3.21
CA LEU A 131 12.87 -9.61 3.87
C LEU A 131 13.89 -8.90 4.76
N LYS A 132 14.57 -9.65 5.62
CA LYS A 132 15.45 -9.06 6.63
C LYS A 132 16.80 -8.63 6.05
N TYR A 133 17.46 -9.48 5.28
CA TYR A 133 18.86 -9.28 4.88
C TYR A 133 19.04 -8.74 3.47
N CYS A 134 18.09 -9.00 2.57
CA CYS A 134 18.15 -8.46 1.21
C CYS A 134 17.40 -7.14 1.07
N LEU A 135 16.33 -6.92 1.83
CA LEU A 135 15.45 -5.75 1.69
C LEU A 135 15.48 -4.80 2.89
N ASN A 136 16.00 -5.22 4.04
CA ASN A 136 15.86 -4.50 5.31
C ASN A 136 14.38 -4.18 5.60
N LYS A 137 13.47 -5.11 5.31
CA LYS A 137 12.04 -4.95 5.53
C LYS A 137 11.59 -5.85 6.69
N PHE A 138 11.17 -5.22 7.77
CA PHE A 138 10.70 -5.93 8.96
C PHE A 138 9.18 -6.08 8.92
N ILE A 139 8.73 -7.13 8.24
CA ILE A 139 7.34 -7.53 8.18
C ILE A 139 7.18 -8.91 8.82
N SER A 140 6.15 -9.09 9.61
CA SER A 140 5.76 -10.40 10.11
C SER A 140 4.77 -11.06 9.14
N LEU A 141 5.11 -12.27 8.67
CA LEU A 141 4.21 -13.08 7.83
C LEU A 141 2.88 -13.40 8.54
N GLU A 142 2.93 -13.56 9.86
CA GLU A 142 1.72 -13.76 10.66
C GLU A 142 0.86 -12.48 10.73
N GLN A 143 1.48 -11.30 10.78
CA GLN A 143 0.73 -10.04 10.68
C GLN A 143 0.03 -9.90 9.34
N LEU A 144 0.69 -10.27 8.22
CA LEU A 144 0.05 -10.25 6.90
C LEU A 144 -1.15 -11.19 6.85
N LYS A 145 -1.01 -12.42 7.32
CA LYS A 145 -2.10 -13.40 7.39
C LYS A 145 -3.28 -12.90 8.21
N ASN A 146 -3.01 -12.31 9.38
CA ASN A 146 -4.05 -11.73 10.22
C ASN A 146 -4.72 -10.51 9.57
N ALA A 147 -3.97 -9.69 8.83
CA ALA A 147 -4.50 -8.57 8.07
C ALA A 147 -5.44 -9.04 6.95
N ILE A 148 -5.05 -10.07 6.18
CA ILE A 148 -5.89 -10.66 5.13
C ILE A 148 -7.22 -11.15 5.72
N LYS A 149 -7.16 -11.91 6.82
CA LYS A 149 -8.37 -12.39 7.50
C LYS A 149 -9.26 -11.23 7.96
N LEU A 150 -8.67 -10.22 8.60
CA LEU A 150 -9.42 -9.07 9.07
C LEU A 150 -10.08 -8.29 7.93
N ILE A 151 -9.40 -8.12 6.79
CA ILE A 151 -9.95 -7.48 5.60
C ILE A 151 -11.19 -8.23 5.10
N HIS A 152 -11.14 -9.57 5.05
CA HIS A 152 -12.26 -10.41 4.66
C HIS A 152 -13.44 -10.33 5.65
N ASP A 153 -13.18 -10.24 6.97
CA ASP A 153 -14.21 -10.07 7.98
C ASP A 153 -15.04 -8.79 7.73
N TYR A 154 -14.42 -7.76 7.11
CA TYR A 154 -15.10 -6.53 6.68
C TYR A 154 -15.63 -6.59 5.23
N ARG A 155 -15.64 -7.76 4.57
CA ARG A 155 -16.09 -7.98 3.18
C ARG A 155 -15.38 -7.09 2.16
N MET A 156 -14.08 -6.91 2.35
CA MET A 156 -13.15 -6.27 1.41
C MET A 156 -12.23 -7.32 0.81
N SER A 157 -11.58 -6.98 -0.30
CA SER A 157 -10.59 -7.85 -0.94
C SER A 157 -9.18 -7.48 -0.47
N ALA A 158 -8.33 -8.49 -0.28
CA ALA A 158 -6.93 -8.34 0.06
C ALA A 158 -6.05 -8.52 -1.19
N CYS A 159 -5.20 -7.53 -1.47
CA CYS A 159 -4.15 -7.60 -2.48
C CYS A 159 -2.78 -7.54 -1.81
N THR A 160 -1.82 -8.30 -2.32
CA THR A 160 -0.45 -8.24 -1.81
C THR A 160 0.55 -7.96 -2.92
N ASN A 161 1.61 -7.21 -2.61
CA ASN A 161 2.67 -6.87 -3.54
C ASN A 161 3.86 -7.81 -3.33
N VAL A 162 4.32 -8.46 -4.38
CA VAL A 162 5.49 -9.34 -4.42
C VAL A 162 6.57 -8.70 -5.27
N LEU A 163 7.81 -8.70 -4.77
CA LEU A 163 8.96 -8.17 -5.47
C LEU A 163 9.64 -9.24 -6.31
N LEU A 164 9.82 -8.96 -7.60
CA LEU A 164 10.67 -9.74 -8.49
C LEU A 164 12.03 -9.05 -8.61
N GLY A 165 13.11 -9.80 -8.37
CA GLY A 165 14.45 -9.25 -8.47
C GLY A 165 15.02 -8.77 -7.14
N ALA A 166 14.75 -9.47 -6.04
CA ALA A 166 15.33 -9.14 -4.74
C ALA A 166 16.88 -9.11 -4.84
N PRO A 167 17.56 -8.06 -4.35
CA PRO A 167 18.99 -7.91 -4.50
C PRO A 167 19.76 -9.00 -3.73
N PHE A 168 21.03 -9.19 -4.09
CA PHE A 168 21.95 -10.16 -3.51
C PHE A 168 21.57 -11.65 -3.74
N LEU A 169 20.59 -11.91 -4.58
CA LEU A 169 20.24 -13.25 -5.04
C LEU A 169 20.65 -13.42 -6.50
N CYS A 170 21.00 -14.64 -6.92
CA CYS A 170 21.14 -14.94 -8.34
C CYS A 170 19.76 -14.94 -9.04
N GLU A 171 19.73 -14.78 -10.37
CA GLU A 171 18.49 -14.68 -11.14
C GLU A 171 17.51 -15.83 -10.88
N ARG A 172 18.03 -17.04 -10.77
CA ARG A 172 17.22 -18.22 -10.47
C ARG A 172 16.54 -18.11 -9.11
N ASP A 173 17.29 -17.72 -8.08
CA ASP A 173 16.76 -17.60 -6.72
C ASP A 173 15.78 -16.43 -6.61
N GLN A 174 16.01 -15.35 -7.37
CA GLN A 174 15.06 -14.22 -7.47
C GLN A 174 13.70 -14.68 -8.00
N LEU A 175 13.72 -15.46 -9.11
CA LEU A 175 12.48 -15.97 -9.70
C LEU A 175 11.81 -17.00 -8.79
N ASP A 176 12.55 -17.96 -8.27
CA ASP A 176 12.03 -19.01 -7.38
C ASP A 176 11.39 -18.39 -6.12
N THR A 177 12.01 -17.36 -5.55
CA THR A 177 11.49 -16.64 -4.38
C THR A 177 10.21 -15.88 -4.71
N ALA A 178 10.15 -15.21 -5.86
CA ALA A 178 8.94 -14.50 -6.28
C ALA A 178 7.77 -15.48 -6.51
N VAL A 179 8.00 -16.59 -7.23
CA VAL A 179 6.99 -17.64 -7.46
C VAL A 179 6.48 -18.23 -6.14
N LYS A 180 7.39 -18.57 -5.21
CA LYS A 180 7.02 -19.08 -3.87
C LYS A 180 6.18 -18.04 -3.11
N SER A 181 6.55 -16.75 -3.22
CA SER A 181 5.84 -15.67 -2.52
C SER A 181 4.43 -15.47 -3.07
N VAL A 182 4.25 -15.55 -4.38
CA VAL A 182 2.93 -15.48 -5.02
C VAL A 182 2.04 -16.64 -4.55
N ASN A 183 2.55 -17.87 -4.61
CA ASN A 183 1.80 -19.05 -4.18
C ASN A 183 1.44 -18.96 -2.69
N TRP A 184 2.39 -18.60 -1.84
CA TRP A 184 2.16 -18.43 -0.42
C TRP A 184 1.07 -17.38 -0.14
N ALA A 185 1.08 -16.24 -0.84
CA ALA A 185 0.07 -15.21 -0.64
C ALA A 185 -1.35 -15.73 -0.95
N PHE A 186 -1.54 -16.48 -2.04
CA PHE A 186 -2.82 -17.11 -2.35
C PHE A 186 -3.21 -18.19 -1.33
N GLU A 187 -2.26 -18.98 -0.85
CA GLU A 187 -2.50 -19.97 0.21
C GLU A 187 -2.95 -19.31 1.52
N GLN A 188 -2.51 -18.08 1.80
CA GLN A 188 -2.98 -17.31 2.96
C GLN A 188 -4.29 -16.56 2.70
N GLY A 189 -4.86 -16.67 1.51
CA GLY A 189 -6.17 -16.12 1.18
C GLY A 189 -6.14 -14.75 0.48
N ALA A 190 -5.00 -14.28 -0.03
CA ALA A 190 -4.99 -13.08 -0.87
C ALA A 190 -5.89 -13.27 -2.10
N ASP A 191 -6.74 -12.28 -2.41
CA ASP A 191 -7.63 -12.31 -3.57
C ASP A 191 -6.88 -11.99 -4.87
N SER A 192 -5.79 -11.24 -4.76
CA SER A 192 -4.93 -10.86 -5.87
C SER A 192 -3.51 -10.59 -5.42
N VAL A 193 -2.59 -10.72 -6.35
CA VAL A 193 -1.16 -10.42 -6.14
C VAL A 193 -0.68 -9.54 -7.28
N VAL A 194 0.03 -8.47 -6.96
CA VAL A 194 0.75 -7.63 -7.92
C VAL A 194 2.23 -7.97 -7.82
N VAL A 195 2.85 -8.26 -8.96
CA VAL A 195 4.30 -8.53 -9.02
C VAL A 195 5.00 -7.31 -9.58
N PHE A 196 5.89 -6.72 -8.79
CA PHE A 196 6.72 -5.59 -9.20
C PHE A 196 8.15 -6.02 -9.50
N PRO A 197 8.72 -5.63 -10.65
CA PRO A 197 10.15 -5.75 -10.85
C PRO A 197 10.89 -4.76 -9.92
N MET A 198 12.07 -5.16 -9.44
CA MET A 198 12.95 -4.29 -8.67
C MET A 198 13.26 -3.03 -9.47
N ASN A 199 13.06 -1.88 -8.85
CA ASN A 199 13.44 -0.58 -9.39
C ASN A 199 14.54 0.04 -8.52
N ILE A 200 15.69 0.33 -9.14
CA ILE A 200 16.82 0.98 -8.45
C ILE A 200 16.60 2.49 -8.51
N LYS A 201 16.15 3.05 -7.41
CA LYS A 201 15.83 4.48 -7.30
C LYS A 201 17.02 5.29 -6.80
N PRO A 202 17.23 6.52 -7.31
CA PRO A 202 18.19 7.47 -6.74
C PRO A 202 17.96 7.66 -5.23
N PHE A 203 19.02 8.00 -4.51
CA PHE A 203 19.01 8.26 -3.05
C PHE A 203 18.73 7.04 -2.15
N THR A 204 18.61 5.83 -2.71
CA THR A 204 18.48 4.60 -1.94
C THR A 204 19.85 3.97 -1.64
N LEU A 205 19.91 3.07 -0.63
CA LEU A 205 21.12 2.29 -0.40
C LEU A 205 21.43 1.40 -1.60
N LEU A 206 20.42 0.82 -2.22
CA LEU A 206 20.58 -0.02 -3.40
C LEU A 206 21.24 0.73 -4.56
N TYR A 207 20.88 1.99 -4.80
CA TYR A 207 21.50 2.83 -5.83
C TYR A 207 23.00 3.07 -5.60
N LYS A 208 23.44 3.10 -4.33
CA LYS A 208 24.85 3.28 -3.99
C LYS A 208 25.66 2.01 -4.14
N LEU A 209 25.02 0.85 -4.24
CA LEU A 209 25.66 -0.46 -4.37
C LEU A 209 25.76 -0.92 -5.84
N TYR A 210 25.05 -0.25 -6.74
CA TYR A 210 25.06 -0.44 -8.19
C TYR A 210 25.74 0.70 -8.90
#